data_7a4ea95185f8eb342a7a716357d829f1
#
_entry.id   7a4ea95185f8eb342a7a716357d829f1
#
_cell.length_a   1.000
_cell.length_b   1.000
_cell.length_c   1.000
_cell.angle_alpha   90.00
_cell.angle_beta   90.00
_cell.angle_gamma   90.00
#
_symmetry.space_group_name_H-M   'P 1'
#
loop_
_entity.id
_entity.type
_entity.pdbx_description
1 polymer ?
#
loop_
_entity_poly.entity_id
_entity_poly.type
_entity_poly.pdbx_seq_one_letter_code
_entity_poly.pdbx_strand_id
1 'polypeptide(L)'
;MSTDRLADIRASRPPGSRGQLRIYLGSAAGVGKTFAMLNEGHRRRERGTDVVVAFVETHGRPHTAEQIGDLEIIPRIQVPYRGTSFEEMDLDAVLARHPDVALVDEFAHTNVPGSRNAKRWQDVQELLDAGIDVISNVNIQHLESLNDVVEKITGVPQRETVPDAIVRAADQVELVDMTPEALRRRMAHGNIYKAEKIDAALTGCRYGSSS
;
A
#
# COMPACT_ATOMS: atom_id res chain seq x y z
N MET A 1 -19.50 -13.68 -13.84
CA MET A 1 -18.52 -14.47 -14.62
C MET A 1 -17.18 -13.74 -14.58
N SER A 2 -16.17 -14.22 -13.93
CA SER A 2 -14.73 -13.83 -14.00
C SER A 2 -13.99 -13.93 -12.66
N THR A 3 -14.29 -14.91 -11.84
CA THR A 3 -13.62 -15.10 -10.55
C THR A 3 -12.61 -16.26 -10.55
N ASP A 4 -12.63 -17.09 -11.58
CA ASP A 4 -11.82 -18.31 -11.70
C ASP A 4 -10.49 -18.10 -12.46
N ARG A 5 -10.39 -16.99 -13.21
CA ARG A 5 -9.26 -16.73 -14.12
C ARG A 5 -7.90 -16.53 -13.45
N LEU A 6 -7.86 -16.00 -12.23
CA LEU A 6 -6.58 -15.68 -11.59
C LEU A 6 -5.91 -16.90 -10.94
N ALA A 7 -6.69 -17.81 -10.38
CA ALA A 7 -6.19 -19.09 -9.89
C ALA A 7 -5.69 -19.98 -11.04
N ASP A 8 -6.44 -20.01 -12.17
CA ASP A 8 -6.05 -20.72 -13.39
C ASP A 8 -4.79 -20.14 -14.03
N ILE A 9 -4.61 -18.79 -14.02
CA ILE A 9 -3.44 -18.11 -14.57
C ILE A 9 -2.18 -18.51 -13.79
N ARG A 10 -2.27 -18.64 -12.47
CA ARG A 10 -1.13 -19.02 -11.65
C ARG A 10 -0.75 -20.49 -11.86
N ALA A 11 -1.72 -21.39 -11.86
CA ALA A 11 -1.51 -22.81 -12.12
C ALA A 11 -0.88 -23.07 -13.50
N SER A 12 -1.04 -22.13 -14.44
CA SER A 12 -0.48 -22.21 -15.81
C SER A 12 0.87 -21.50 -15.97
N ARG A 13 1.42 -20.87 -14.93
CA ARG A 13 2.72 -20.20 -15.03
C ARG A 13 3.86 -21.21 -15.06
N PRO A 14 4.86 -20.98 -15.94
CA PRO A 14 6.10 -21.77 -15.90
C PRO A 14 6.81 -21.63 -14.52
N PRO A 15 7.45 -22.68 -14.02
CA PRO A 15 8.30 -22.59 -12.83
C PRO A 15 9.35 -21.47 -12.99
N GLY A 16 9.53 -20.64 -11.96
CA GLY A 16 10.47 -19.51 -11.98
C GLY A 16 9.95 -18.25 -12.67
N SER A 17 8.68 -18.19 -13.03
CA SER A 17 8.07 -16.95 -13.52
C SER A 17 8.05 -15.88 -12.44
N ARG A 18 8.26 -14.63 -12.86
CA ARG A 18 8.10 -13.47 -11.99
C ARG A 18 6.67 -13.37 -11.45
N GLY A 19 6.51 -12.97 -10.19
CA GLY A 19 5.21 -12.69 -9.57
C GLY A 19 4.48 -11.54 -10.25
N GLN A 20 3.16 -11.45 -10.02
CA GLN A 20 2.32 -10.37 -10.54
C GLN A 20 2.13 -9.27 -9.51
N LEU A 21 2.14 -8.02 -9.98
CA LEU A 21 1.88 -6.84 -9.18
C LEU A 21 0.48 -6.31 -9.42
N ARG A 22 -0.32 -6.24 -8.34
CA ARG A 22 -1.59 -5.52 -8.34
C ARG A 22 -1.48 -4.29 -7.44
N ILE A 23 -1.89 -3.13 -7.96
CA ILE A 23 -1.87 -1.86 -7.23
C ILE A 23 -3.27 -1.28 -7.07
N TYR A 24 -3.65 -0.95 -5.84
CA TYR A 24 -4.78 -0.09 -5.55
C TYR A 24 -4.31 1.37 -5.53
N LEU A 25 -4.67 2.12 -6.55
CA LEU A 25 -4.34 3.54 -6.71
C LEU A 25 -5.45 4.39 -6.11
N GLY A 26 -5.14 5.26 -5.16
CA GLY A 26 -6.14 6.13 -4.52
C GLY A 26 -5.88 7.60 -4.73
N SER A 27 -6.95 8.38 -4.83
CA SER A 27 -6.90 9.84 -4.97
C SER A 27 -6.33 10.53 -3.72
N ALA A 28 -6.55 9.95 -2.52
CA ALA A 28 -6.12 10.53 -1.26
C ALA A 28 -5.93 9.47 -0.17
N ALA A 29 -5.36 9.89 0.97
CA ALA A 29 -5.37 9.09 2.19
C ALA A 29 -6.82 8.90 2.68
N GLY A 30 -7.14 7.69 3.17
CA GLY A 30 -8.45 7.39 3.74
C GLY A 30 -9.56 7.01 2.76
N VAL A 31 -9.31 6.94 1.45
CA VAL A 31 -10.31 6.50 0.46
C VAL A 31 -10.63 5.00 0.52
N GLY A 32 -9.88 4.21 1.30
CA GLY A 32 -10.17 2.79 1.53
C GLY A 32 -9.27 1.80 0.81
N LYS A 33 -8.10 2.23 0.29
CA LYS A 33 -7.15 1.35 -0.42
C LYS A 33 -6.70 0.14 0.40
N THR A 34 -6.24 0.37 1.64
CA THR A 34 -5.80 -0.70 2.54
C THR A 34 -6.92 -1.69 2.81
N PHE A 35 -8.15 -1.20 2.97
CA PHE A 35 -9.34 -2.03 3.13
C PHE A 35 -9.61 -2.89 1.87
N ALA A 36 -9.52 -2.30 0.67
CA ALA A 36 -9.69 -3.02 -0.59
C ALA A 36 -8.61 -4.09 -0.77
N MET A 37 -7.35 -3.78 -0.43
CA MET A 37 -6.22 -4.71 -0.45
C MET A 37 -6.44 -5.90 0.49
N LEU A 38 -6.83 -5.65 1.74
CA LEU A 38 -7.09 -6.71 2.72
C LEU A 38 -8.28 -7.58 2.31
N ASN A 39 -9.36 -6.99 1.82
CA ASN A 39 -10.51 -7.72 1.29
C ASN A 39 -10.13 -8.66 0.12
N GLU A 40 -9.26 -8.20 -0.77
CA GLU A 40 -8.76 -9.06 -1.85
C GLU A 40 -7.90 -10.20 -1.30
N GLY A 41 -7.10 -9.94 -0.26
CA GLY A 41 -6.33 -10.95 0.45
C GLY A 41 -7.23 -12.05 1.02
N HIS A 42 -8.30 -11.68 1.73
CA HIS A 42 -9.28 -12.62 2.26
C HIS A 42 -9.95 -13.43 1.17
N ARG A 43 -10.42 -12.77 0.09
CA ARG A 43 -11.05 -13.47 -1.04
C ARG A 43 -10.13 -14.49 -1.70
N ARG A 44 -8.83 -14.18 -1.83
CA ARG A 44 -7.84 -15.13 -2.38
C ARG A 44 -7.60 -16.30 -1.44
N ARG A 45 -7.46 -16.02 -0.15
CA ARG A 45 -7.31 -17.07 0.87
C ARG A 45 -8.52 -18.00 0.93
N GLU A 46 -9.74 -17.48 0.88
CA GLU A 46 -10.97 -18.29 0.81
C GLU A 46 -11.01 -19.25 -0.39
N ARG A 47 -10.26 -18.93 -1.46
CA ARG A 47 -10.08 -19.78 -2.64
C ARG A 47 -8.88 -20.71 -2.56
N GLY A 48 -8.25 -20.80 -1.38
CA GLY A 48 -7.10 -21.68 -1.13
C GLY A 48 -5.73 -21.13 -1.51
N THR A 49 -5.62 -19.82 -1.82
CA THR A 49 -4.33 -19.17 -2.07
C THR A 49 -3.61 -18.93 -0.73
N ASP A 50 -2.32 -19.19 -0.67
CA ASP A 50 -1.48 -18.90 0.50
C ASP A 50 -1.15 -17.40 0.55
N VAL A 51 -1.83 -16.67 1.44
CA VAL A 51 -1.75 -15.21 1.55
C VAL A 51 -1.19 -14.79 2.89
N VAL A 52 -0.20 -13.90 2.87
CA VAL A 52 0.35 -13.29 4.09
C VAL A 52 0.26 -11.77 4.05
N VAL A 53 0.16 -11.16 5.22
CA VAL A 53 0.36 -9.73 5.42
C VAL A 53 1.84 -9.50 5.69
N ALA A 54 2.57 -9.02 4.68
CA ALA A 54 3.98 -8.71 4.79
C ALA A 54 4.21 -7.35 5.47
N PHE A 55 3.36 -6.36 5.14
CA PHE A 55 3.35 -5.06 5.81
C PHE A 55 1.99 -4.37 5.64
N VAL A 56 1.37 -3.97 6.73
CA VAL A 56 0.16 -3.12 6.74
C VAL A 56 0.26 -2.10 7.85
N GLU A 57 0.10 -0.82 7.51
CA GLU A 57 0.10 0.25 8.50
C GLU A 57 -1.33 0.57 8.94
N THR A 58 -1.61 0.27 10.18
CA THR A 58 -2.95 0.52 10.75
C THR A 58 -3.17 1.95 11.18
N HIS A 59 -2.09 2.72 11.40
CA HIS A 59 -2.12 4.07 11.96
C HIS A 59 -2.94 4.19 13.26
N GLY A 60 -3.06 3.09 14.01
CA GLY A 60 -3.89 3.01 15.20
C GLY A 60 -5.40 3.05 14.92
N ARG A 61 -5.83 2.71 13.69
CA ARG A 61 -7.24 2.62 13.30
C ARG A 61 -7.78 1.22 13.63
N PRO A 62 -8.74 1.09 14.57
CA PRO A 62 -9.28 -0.20 14.97
C PRO A 62 -9.84 -1.00 13.79
N HIS A 63 -10.59 -0.34 12.90
CA HIS A 63 -11.19 -1.00 11.73
C HIS A 63 -10.18 -1.60 10.75
N THR A 64 -8.99 -0.99 10.59
CA THR A 64 -7.96 -1.57 9.75
C THR A 64 -7.34 -2.79 10.41
N ALA A 65 -7.12 -2.73 11.74
CA ALA A 65 -6.63 -3.87 12.50
C ALA A 65 -7.62 -5.05 12.50
N GLU A 66 -8.91 -4.77 12.70
CA GLU A 66 -9.99 -5.76 12.59
C GLU A 66 -10.06 -6.38 11.20
N GLN A 67 -9.81 -5.60 10.15
CA GLN A 67 -9.85 -6.08 8.76
C GLN A 67 -8.67 -7.01 8.40
N ILE A 68 -7.56 -6.98 9.12
CA ILE A 68 -6.51 -7.99 8.98
C ILE A 68 -7.06 -9.37 9.34
N GLY A 69 -7.91 -9.44 10.38
CA GLY A 69 -8.62 -10.66 10.78
C GLY A 69 -7.65 -11.79 11.11
N ASP A 70 -7.86 -12.91 10.43
CA ASP A 70 -7.10 -14.15 10.60
C ASP A 70 -6.05 -14.41 9.50
N LEU A 71 -5.69 -13.37 8.70
CA LEU A 71 -4.55 -13.46 7.78
C LEU A 71 -3.24 -13.61 8.56
N GLU A 72 -2.36 -14.48 8.09
CA GLU A 72 -1.03 -14.63 8.65
C GLU A 72 -0.24 -13.32 8.50
N ILE A 73 0.36 -12.85 9.58
CA ILE A 73 1.17 -11.63 9.58
C ILE A 73 2.65 -12.04 9.73
N ILE A 74 3.49 -11.59 8.82
CA ILE A 74 4.94 -11.69 8.98
C ILE A 74 5.38 -10.59 9.96
N PRO A 75 6.09 -10.95 11.06
CA PRO A 75 6.59 -9.96 12.01
C PRO A 75 7.49 -8.91 11.33
N ARG A 76 7.37 -7.66 11.77
CA ARG A 76 8.22 -6.57 11.29
C ARG A 76 9.64 -6.69 11.86
N ILE A 77 10.62 -6.25 11.10
CA ILE A 77 12.00 -6.11 11.57
C ILE A 77 12.20 -4.75 12.25
N GLN A 78 13.02 -4.73 13.31
CA GLN A 78 13.43 -3.50 13.99
C GLN A 78 14.73 -2.98 13.39
N VAL A 79 14.70 -1.79 12.80
CA VAL A 79 15.87 -1.14 12.18
C VAL A 79 16.34 0.00 13.08
N PRO A 80 17.53 -0.08 13.69
CA PRO A 80 18.05 0.99 14.53
C PRO A 80 18.52 2.16 13.66
N TYR A 81 18.06 3.37 13.96
CA TYR A 81 18.49 4.59 13.30
C TYR A 81 18.48 5.79 14.24
N ARG A 82 19.59 6.52 14.34
CA ARG A 82 19.77 7.71 15.17
C ARG A 82 19.34 7.54 16.64
N GLY A 83 19.66 6.40 17.24
CA GLY A 83 19.33 6.10 18.64
C GLY A 83 17.88 5.71 18.91
N THR A 84 17.08 5.52 17.86
CA THR A 84 15.70 5.02 17.92
C THR A 84 15.57 3.77 17.06
N SER A 85 14.62 2.91 17.36
CA SER A 85 14.31 1.75 16.53
C SER A 85 13.02 2.00 15.77
N PHE A 86 12.99 1.63 14.49
CA PHE A 86 11.85 1.75 13.59
C PHE A 86 11.42 0.38 13.09
N GLU A 87 10.15 0.22 12.86
CA GLU A 87 9.59 -1.00 12.31
C GLU A 87 9.53 -0.92 10.78
N GLU A 88 10.12 -1.91 10.11
CA GLU A 88 10.06 -2.06 8.66
C GLU A 88 9.55 -3.46 8.27
N MET A 89 9.18 -3.64 7.01
CA MET A 89 8.88 -4.96 6.46
C MET A 89 10.14 -5.84 6.53
N ASP A 90 10.00 -7.04 7.08
CA ASP A 90 11.06 -8.05 7.05
C ASP A 90 11.03 -8.77 5.69
N LEU A 91 11.74 -8.19 4.72
CA LEU A 91 11.82 -8.73 3.35
C LEU A 91 12.39 -10.15 3.34
N ASP A 92 13.42 -10.42 4.16
CA ASP A 92 14.07 -11.72 4.21
C ASP A 92 13.14 -12.79 4.79
N ALA A 93 12.34 -12.42 5.80
CA ALA A 93 11.34 -13.33 6.37
C ALA A 93 10.22 -13.64 5.35
N VAL A 94 9.76 -12.65 4.58
CA VAL A 94 8.74 -12.87 3.53
C VAL A 94 9.31 -13.77 2.43
N LEU A 95 10.53 -13.53 1.96
CA LEU A 95 11.21 -14.37 0.96
C LEU A 95 11.39 -15.81 1.47
N ALA A 96 11.81 -15.99 2.72
CA ALA A 96 11.98 -17.32 3.33
C ALA A 96 10.65 -18.05 3.52
N ARG A 97 9.57 -17.34 3.88
CA ARG A 97 8.22 -17.90 4.00
C ARG A 97 7.64 -18.32 2.66
N HIS A 98 8.00 -17.61 1.60
CA HIS A 98 7.61 -17.84 0.22
C HIS A 98 6.12 -18.07 0.00
N PRO A 99 5.25 -17.13 0.39
CA PRO A 99 3.81 -17.26 0.21
C PRO A 99 3.44 -17.17 -1.29
N ASP A 100 2.21 -17.52 -1.60
CA ASP A 100 1.66 -17.28 -2.91
C ASP A 100 1.45 -15.79 -3.19
N VAL A 101 0.95 -15.07 -2.19
CA VAL A 101 0.63 -13.64 -2.27
C VAL A 101 1.08 -12.93 -1.00
N ALA A 102 1.78 -11.83 -1.17
CA ALA A 102 2.15 -10.90 -0.09
C ALA A 102 1.34 -9.60 -0.21
N LEU A 103 0.70 -9.19 0.90
CA LEU A 103 0.03 -7.89 1.02
C LEU A 103 1.02 -6.88 1.58
N VAL A 104 1.31 -5.81 0.82
CA VAL A 104 2.31 -4.80 1.14
C VAL A 104 1.70 -3.40 1.04
N ASP A 105 1.42 -2.75 2.16
CA ASP A 105 0.91 -1.38 2.21
C ASP A 105 2.03 -0.36 1.95
N GLU A 106 1.65 0.87 1.63
CA GLU A 106 2.55 2.02 1.47
C GLU A 106 3.66 1.82 0.44
N PHE A 107 3.29 1.50 -0.81
CA PHE A 107 4.19 1.21 -1.92
C PHE A 107 5.29 2.27 -2.16
N ALA A 108 4.98 3.56 -1.91
CA ALA A 108 5.90 4.69 -2.08
C ALA A 108 6.82 4.96 -0.88
N HIS A 109 6.67 4.21 0.22
CA HIS A 109 7.42 4.42 1.45
C HIS A 109 8.93 4.46 1.23
N THR A 110 9.60 5.38 1.94
CA THR A 110 11.06 5.44 2.02
C THR A 110 11.51 4.67 3.24
N ASN A 111 12.14 3.52 3.03
CA ASN A 111 12.63 2.68 4.10
C ASN A 111 13.67 3.41 4.97
N VAL A 112 13.76 3.02 6.22
CA VAL A 112 14.72 3.60 7.18
C VAL A 112 16.15 3.36 6.69
N PRO A 113 17.05 4.36 6.77
CA PRO A 113 18.46 4.18 6.41
C PRO A 113 19.09 3.03 7.19
N GLY A 114 19.72 2.10 6.46
CA GLY A 114 20.21 0.82 6.98
C GLY A 114 19.35 -0.38 6.58
N SER A 115 18.15 -0.14 6.03
CA SER A 115 17.37 -1.18 5.36
C SER A 115 18.09 -1.68 4.09
N ARG A 116 17.76 -2.90 3.65
CA ARG A 116 18.32 -3.52 2.44
C ARG A 116 18.09 -2.68 1.18
N ASN A 117 16.90 -2.16 1.01
CA ASN A 117 16.51 -1.26 -0.08
C ASN A 117 16.12 0.13 0.45
N ALA A 118 16.33 1.16 -0.35
CA ALA A 118 15.98 2.52 0.02
C ALA A 118 14.46 2.78 -0.02
N LYS A 119 13.73 2.02 -0.84
CA LYS A 119 12.30 2.22 -1.09
C LYS A 119 11.52 0.90 -1.01
N ARG A 120 10.30 0.95 -0.49
CA ARG A 120 9.38 -0.19 -0.40
C ARG A 120 9.08 -0.81 -1.75
N TRP A 121 8.94 -0.02 -2.81
CA TRP A 121 8.71 -0.56 -4.15
C TRP A 121 9.89 -1.42 -4.66
N GLN A 122 11.13 -1.18 -4.19
CA GLN A 122 12.28 -2.02 -4.49
C GLN A 122 12.20 -3.38 -3.78
N ASP A 123 11.76 -3.38 -2.51
CA ASP A 123 11.48 -4.62 -1.79
C ASP A 123 10.43 -5.45 -2.53
N VAL A 124 9.37 -4.79 -3.01
CA VAL A 124 8.32 -5.44 -3.81
C VAL A 124 8.88 -6.02 -5.10
N GLN A 125 9.82 -5.34 -5.80
CA GLN A 125 10.46 -5.91 -6.98
C GLN A 125 11.18 -7.23 -6.65
N GLU A 126 11.90 -7.32 -5.54
CA GLU A 126 12.56 -8.56 -5.12
C GLU A 126 11.56 -9.69 -4.82
N LEU A 127 10.42 -9.38 -4.18
CA LEU A 127 9.35 -10.37 -3.98
C LEU A 127 8.79 -10.89 -5.31
N LEU A 128 8.55 -10.00 -6.26
CA LEU A 128 8.07 -10.36 -7.59
C LEU A 128 9.10 -11.21 -8.34
N ASP A 129 10.40 -10.87 -8.26
CA ASP A 129 11.48 -11.61 -8.91
C ASP A 129 11.66 -13.00 -8.29
N ALA A 130 11.30 -13.18 -7.02
CA ALA A 130 11.22 -14.48 -6.35
C ALA A 130 9.95 -15.28 -6.72
N GLY A 131 9.07 -14.76 -7.57
CA GLY A 131 7.84 -15.45 -8.00
C GLY A 131 6.64 -15.24 -7.07
N ILE A 132 6.75 -14.40 -6.04
CA ILE A 132 5.67 -14.07 -5.11
C ILE A 132 4.78 -12.98 -5.73
N ASP A 133 3.47 -13.21 -5.81
CA ASP A 133 2.53 -12.18 -6.22
C ASP A 133 2.42 -11.11 -5.13
N VAL A 134 2.31 -9.84 -5.52
CA VAL A 134 2.17 -8.75 -4.55
C VAL A 134 0.92 -7.95 -4.84
N ILE A 135 0.16 -7.67 -3.77
CA ILE A 135 -0.93 -6.68 -3.78
C ILE A 135 -0.50 -5.52 -2.92
N SER A 136 -0.47 -4.34 -3.51
CA SER A 136 -0.03 -3.13 -2.82
C SER A 136 -0.98 -1.96 -3.05
N ASN A 137 -0.71 -0.83 -2.41
CA ASN A 137 -1.47 0.39 -2.62
C ASN A 137 -0.58 1.63 -2.63
N VAL A 138 -1.03 2.66 -3.34
CA VAL A 138 -0.33 3.94 -3.43
C VAL A 138 -1.34 5.09 -3.61
N ASN A 139 -1.02 6.28 -3.10
CA ASN A 139 -1.76 7.48 -3.43
C ASN A 139 -1.21 8.11 -4.72
N ILE A 140 -2.09 8.68 -5.51
CA ILE A 140 -1.74 9.36 -6.76
C ILE A 140 -0.69 10.46 -6.55
N GLN A 141 -0.70 11.15 -5.41
CA GLN A 141 0.26 12.19 -5.06
C GLN A 141 1.71 11.70 -4.92
N HIS A 142 1.93 10.40 -4.79
CA HIS A 142 3.25 9.78 -4.70
C HIS A 142 3.82 9.36 -6.07
N LEU A 143 3.09 9.58 -7.16
CA LEU A 143 3.61 9.38 -8.50
C LEU A 143 4.63 10.48 -8.82
N GLU A 144 5.81 10.07 -9.30
CA GLU A 144 6.93 10.99 -9.55
C GLU A 144 6.56 12.12 -10.51
N SER A 145 5.78 11.82 -11.57
CA SER A 145 5.31 12.81 -12.55
C SER A 145 4.38 13.87 -11.98
N LEU A 146 3.78 13.63 -10.81
CA LEU A 146 2.86 14.56 -10.15
C LEU A 146 3.51 15.39 -9.04
N ASN A 147 4.78 15.16 -8.74
CA ASN A 147 5.47 15.80 -7.62
C ASN A 147 5.42 17.33 -7.72
N ASP A 148 5.76 17.90 -8.88
CA ASP A 148 5.73 19.36 -9.11
C ASP A 148 4.32 19.95 -8.97
N VAL A 149 3.30 19.23 -9.41
CA VAL A 149 1.91 19.67 -9.31
C VAL A 149 1.45 19.65 -7.85
N VAL A 150 1.76 18.58 -7.13
CA VAL A 150 1.45 18.43 -5.71
C VAL A 150 2.16 19.52 -4.90
N GLU A 151 3.43 19.78 -5.15
CA GLU A 151 4.20 20.84 -4.48
C GLU A 151 3.60 22.22 -4.74
N LYS A 152 3.20 22.54 -5.98
CA LYS A 152 2.53 23.81 -6.30
C LYS A 152 1.20 24.00 -5.57
N ILE A 153 0.45 22.93 -5.36
CA ILE A 153 -0.86 22.99 -4.69
C ILE A 153 -0.71 23.02 -3.17
N THR A 154 0.20 22.21 -2.61
CA THR A 154 0.32 22.00 -1.16
C THR A 154 1.39 22.88 -0.52
N GLY A 155 2.33 23.42 -1.29
CA GLY A 155 3.52 24.13 -0.81
C GLY A 155 4.57 23.22 -0.18
N VAL A 156 4.40 21.88 -0.27
CA VAL A 156 5.30 20.89 0.36
C VAL A 156 5.72 19.86 -0.68
N PRO A 157 7.05 19.67 -0.91
CA PRO A 157 7.53 18.65 -1.81
C PRO A 157 7.25 17.25 -1.27
N GLN A 158 6.79 16.35 -2.14
CA GLN A 158 6.64 14.94 -1.80
C GLN A 158 7.99 14.24 -1.84
N ARG A 159 8.42 13.71 -0.69
CA ARG A 159 9.67 12.95 -0.57
C ARG A 159 9.48 11.46 -0.81
N GLU A 160 8.29 10.97 -0.55
CA GLU A 160 7.91 9.58 -0.81
C GLU A 160 7.30 9.49 -2.19
N THR A 161 8.09 9.04 -3.15
CA THR A 161 7.69 8.92 -4.54
C THR A 161 7.99 7.52 -5.08
N VAL A 162 7.21 7.13 -6.08
CA VAL A 162 7.42 5.93 -6.88
C VAL A 162 7.51 6.34 -8.36
N PRO A 163 8.50 5.82 -9.11
CA PRO A 163 8.59 6.08 -10.54
C PRO A 163 7.34 5.61 -11.28
N ASP A 164 6.79 6.44 -12.15
CA ASP A 164 5.60 6.12 -12.94
C ASP A 164 5.77 4.83 -13.75
N ALA A 165 7.00 4.56 -14.22
CA ALA A 165 7.31 3.34 -14.95
C ALA A 165 7.04 2.07 -14.13
N ILE A 166 7.28 2.10 -12.82
CA ILE A 166 7.03 0.97 -11.92
C ILE A 166 5.53 0.73 -11.77
N VAL A 167 4.73 1.79 -11.62
CA VAL A 167 3.26 1.66 -11.53
C VAL A 167 2.67 1.21 -12.86
N ARG A 168 3.17 1.73 -13.98
CA ARG A 168 2.74 1.30 -15.33
C ARG A 168 3.10 -0.15 -15.65
N ALA A 169 4.16 -0.68 -15.05
CA ALA A 169 4.57 -2.07 -15.22
C ALA A 169 3.76 -3.05 -14.34
N ALA A 170 2.86 -2.57 -13.50
CA ALA A 170 1.98 -3.43 -12.73
C ALA A 170 1.02 -4.18 -13.67
N ASP A 171 0.77 -5.46 -13.35
CA ASP A 171 -0.15 -6.32 -14.12
C ASP A 171 -1.60 -5.87 -14.01
N GLN A 172 -1.94 -5.24 -12.88
CA GLN A 172 -3.25 -4.67 -12.64
C GLN A 172 -3.18 -3.43 -11.77
N VAL A 173 -3.83 -2.35 -12.22
CA VAL A 173 -4.06 -1.13 -11.44
C VAL A 173 -5.55 -0.90 -11.29
N GLU A 174 -6.01 -0.75 -10.07
CA GLU A 174 -7.41 -0.49 -9.73
C GLU A 174 -7.54 0.84 -9.00
N LEU A 175 -8.38 1.73 -9.52
CA LEU A 175 -8.64 3.03 -8.88
C LEU A 175 -9.61 2.84 -7.72
N VAL A 176 -9.19 3.29 -6.53
CA VAL A 176 -10.03 3.38 -5.35
C VAL A 176 -10.28 4.84 -5.04
N ASP A 177 -11.50 5.30 -5.24
CA ASP A 177 -11.87 6.68 -5.04
C ASP A 177 -13.12 6.83 -4.18
N MET A 178 -13.35 8.04 -3.70
CA MET A 178 -14.44 8.41 -2.84
C MET A 178 -14.82 9.87 -3.11
N THR A 179 -16.13 10.20 -3.03
CA THR A 179 -16.52 11.59 -3.19
C THR A 179 -15.91 12.49 -2.12
N PRO A 180 -15.58 13.76 -2.43
CA PRO A 180 -15.02 14.70 -1.47
C PRO A 180 -15.88 14.83 -0.20
N GLU A 181 -17.20 14.77 -0.31
CA GLU A 181 -18.15 14.84 0.81
C GLU A 181 -18.03 13.61 1.71
N ALA A 182 -17.88 12.42 1.14
CA ALA A 182 -17.70 11.19 1.91
C ALA A 182 -16.33 11.19 2.61
N LEU A 183 -15.29 11.70 1.94
CA LEU A 183 -13.94 11.83 2.52
C LEU A 183 -13.95 12.82 3.70
N ARG A 184 -14.59 13.99 3.55
CA ARG A 184 -14.76 14.97 4.64
C ARG A 184 -15.50 14.38 5.83
N ARG A 185 -16.57 13.61 5.61
CA ARG A 185 -17.29 12.90 6.69
C ARG A 185 -16.38 11.92 7.42
N ARG A 186 -15.58 11.14 6.71
CA ARG A 186 -14.62 10.23 7.33
C ARG A 186 -13.54 10.95 8.14
N MET A 187 -13.05 12.10 7.65
CA MET A 187 -12.12 12.96 8.40
C MET A 187 -12.76 13.47 9.70
N ALA A 188 -13.97 13.99 9.63
CA ALA A 188 -14.70 14.54 10.79
C ALA A 188 -14.97 13.48 11.89
N HIS A 189 -15.09 12.20 11.53
CA HIS A 189 -15.25 11.10 12.47
C HIS A 189 -13.93 10.52 13.00
N GLY A 190 -12.78 11.14 12.73
CA GLY A 190 -11.47 10.69 13.21
C GLY A 190 -10.94 9.41 12.55
N ASN A 191 -11.60 8.94 11.49
CA ASN A 191 -11.25 7.67 10.83
C ASN A 191 -10.00 7.76 9.92
N ILE A 192 -9.45 8.96 9.68
CA ILE A 192 -8.31 9.18 8.77
C ILE A 192 -7.12 9.77 9.51
N TYR A 193 -7.35 10.76 10.37
CA TYR A 193 -6.33 11.43 11.19
C TYR A 193 -6.73 11.39 12.65
N LYS A 194 -5.75 11.36 13.56
CA LYS A 194 -6.01 11.62 14.99
C LYS A 194 -6.63 13.01 15.15
N ALA A 195 -7.52 13.19 16.12
CA ALA A 195 -8.28 14.42 16.34
C ALA A 195 -7.42 15.70 16.31
N GLU A 196 -6.19 15.62 16.81
CA GLU A 196 -5.20 16.72 16.86
C GLU A 196 -4.73 17.22 15.47
N LYS A 197 -4.90 16.42 14.40
CA LYS A 197 -4.49 16.77 13.02
C LYS A 197 -5.67 17.10 12.10
N ILE A 198 -6.90 16.94 12.57
CA ILE A 198 -8.11 17.14 11.75
C ILE A 198 -8.26 18.61 11.36
N ASP A 199 -8.04 19.56 12.29
CA ASP A 199 -8.21 21.00 12.03
C ASP A 199 -7.22 21.52 10.97
N ALA A 200 -5.97 21.04 10.98
CA ALA A 200 -4.98 21.41 9.98
C ALA A 200 -5.32 20.87 8.58
N ALA A 201 -5.82 19.62 8.50
CA ALA A 201 -6.21 18.99 7.25
C ALA A 201 -7.48 19.61 6.64
N LEU A 202 -8.44 20.00 7.48
CA LEU A 202 -9.68 20.67 7.04
C LEU A 202 -9.44 22.12 6.60
N THR A 203 -8.46 22.81 7.17
CA THR A 203 -8.08 24.17 6.78
C THR A 203 -7.42 24.18 5.40
N GLY A 204 -6.58 23.20 5.08
CA GLY A 204 -5.97 23.03 3.75
C GLY A 204 -6.98 22.77 2.64
N CYS A 205 -8.12 22.13 2.94
CA CYS A 205 -9.19 21.87 1.97
C CYS A 205 -10.10 23.08 1.67
N ARG A 206 -10.01 24.18 2.41
CA ARG A 206 -10.89 25.37 2.21
C ARG A 206 -10.37 26.36 1.18
N TYR A 207 -9.12 26.26 0.75
CA TYR A 207 -8.51 27.20 -0.21
C TYR A 207 -8.73 26.84 -1.69
N GLY A 208 -9.48 25.78 -2.01
CA GLY A 208 -9.77 25.33 -3.39
C GLY A 208 -11.09 25.82 -3.98
N SER A 209 -11.85 26.72 -3.32
CA SER A 209 -13.12 27.23 -3.84
C SER A 209 -13.18 28.76 -3.76
N SER A 210 -12.43 29.45 -4.62
CA SER A 210 -12.66 30.86 -4.96
C SER A 210 -12.06 31.18 -6.31
N SER A 211 -12.95 31.40 -7.23
CA SER A 211 -12.87 32.07 -8.56
C SER A 211 -12.94 31.14 -9.73
#